data_d3884378db70f008f80450d90ec629c9
#
_entry.id   d3884378db70f008f80450d90ec629c9
#
_cell.length_a   1.000
_cell.length_b   1.000
_cell.length_c   1.000
_cell.angle_alpha   90.00
_cell.angle_beta   90.00
_cell.angle_gamma   90.00
#
_symmetry.space_group_name_H-M   'P 1'
#
loop_
_entity.id
_entity.type
_entity.pdbx_description
1 polymer ?
#
loop_
_entity_poly.entity_id
_entity_poly.type
_entity_poly.pdbx_seq_one_letter_code
_entity_poly.pdbx_strand_id
1 'polypeptide(L)'
;EQRAVIMSGAPTSTRLTITSDRDRHVVHFGTETTIGDSTTQDPMFIRFSDQENFSVYQPTSINTAGTFRLDTGNKIVAAVSGKDYNLILTDQAAYTMQFVGPPFTFSIRQVGSNCGCIGQHATVYADGKVFWMGAGGGFFVFDGTVKLLPSLVEDFVFTTTGSNVGINYSSNEIIYGSHNSLFNEIIWFYPAGTPSGNPAVQNNRAVVYNYVENTWSTMTLARSSYADASTYDVPYATEYTSTATPTISNLSGATNTFGASTYFGHEIGTNIIALNGAETAIPAYIQSGDFDLPTDGDGEYLLRLSRFLPDFKNLQGNAVVTIFLKNFPIDSGASSQLGPFTINSSTQKIDTRARGRLANIKIQNTAVDETWRFGTFRADVNPDGRR
;
A
#
# COMPACT_ATOMS: atom_id res chain seq x y z
N GLU A 1 26.20 -20.94 19.38
CA GLU A 1 25.28 -20.70 18.23
C GLU A 1 24.32 -21.87 18.09
N GLN A 2 23.04 -21.62 18.26
CA GLN A 2 22.01 -22.63 17.94
C GLN A 2 21.75 -22.59 16.44
N ARG A 3 21.96 -23.74 15.77
CA ARG A 3 21.58 -23.88 14.36
C ARG A 3 20.07 -24.06 14.26
N ALA A 4 19.47 -23.53 13.17
CA ALA A 4 18.10 -23.86 12.82
C ALA A 4 17.96 -25.40 12.65
N VAL A 5 16.94 -25.96 13.28
CA VAL A 5 16.61 -27.39 13.21
C VAL A 5 15.20 -27.57 12.65
N ILE A 6 14.96 -28.73 12.06
CA ILE A 6 13.62 -29.09 11.58
C ILE A 6 12.71 -29.24 12.81
N MET A 7 11.55 -28.60 12.76
CA MET A 7 10.51 -28.74 13.79
C MET A 7 9.95 -30.16 13.75
N SER A 8 10.19 -30.92 14.81
CA SER A 8 9.72 -32.31 14.89
C SER A 8 8.20 -32.38 14.85
N GLY A 9 7.65 -33.33 14.09
CA GLY A 9 6.21 -33.58 13.99
C GLY A 9 5.41 -32.54 13.18
N ALA A 10 6.06 -31.47 12.72
CA ALA A 10 5.41 -30.47 11.87
C ALA A 10 5.18 -31.02 10.44
N PRO A 11 4.20 -30.44 9.70
CA PRO A 11 4.05 -30.71 8.29
C PRO A 11 5.32 -30.44 7.50
N THR A 12 5.59 -31.23 6.47
CA THR A 12 6.77 -31.08 5.61
C THR A 12 6.54 -30.06 4.48
N SER A 13 5.25 -29.76 4.19
CA SER A 13 4.83 -28.81 3.16
C SER A 13 3.78 -27.85 3.71
N THR A 14 4.05 -26.55 3.61
CA THR A 14 3.11 -25.49 4.03
C THR A 14 3.31 -24.24 3.21
N ARG A 15 2.25 -23.48 2.96
CA ARG A 15 2.36 -22.17 2.28
C ARG A 15 2.78 -21.07 3.25
N LEU A 16 2.12 -21.00 4.40
CA LEU A 16 2.41 -20.01 5.43
C LEU A 16 2.15 -20.58 6.83
N THR A 17 2.79 -19.97 7.79
CA THR A 17 2.67 -20.36 9.19
C THR A 17 2.54 -19.09 10.03
N ILE A 18 1.63 -19.11 11.00
CA ILE A 18 1.51 -18.08 12.03
C ILE A 18 1.56 -18.72 13.42
N THR A 19 1.90 -17.92 14.41
CA THR A 19 1.66 -18.24 15.82
C THR A 19 0.39 -17.53 16.26
N SER A 20 -0.50 -18.23 16.93
CA SER A 20 -1.61 -17.64 17.65
C SER A 20 -1.14 -17.34 19.06
N ASP A 21 -0.59 -16.13 19.26
CA ASP A 21 0.11 -15.75 20.50
C ASP A 21 -0.80 -15.85 21.72
N ARG A 22 -2.06 -15.49 21.57
CA ARG A 22 -3.07 -15.60 22.62
C ARG A 22 -3.34 -17.03 23.05
N ASP A 23 -3.48 -17.91 22.05
CA ASP A 23 -3.96 -19.28 22.26
C ASP A 23 -2.82 -20.29 22.29
N ARG A 24 -1.60 -19.80 22.00
CA ARG A 24 -0.34 -20.56 22.05
C ARG A 24 -0.33 -21.82 21.18
N HIS A 25 -0.85 -21.64 19.94
CA HIS A 25 -0.81 -22.64 18.89
C HIS A 25 0.05 -22.18 17.74
N VAL A 26 0.71 -23.09 17.07
CA VAL A 26 1.32 -22.87 15.75
C VAL A 26 0.32 -23.37 14.72
N VAL A 27 0.00 -22.51 13.74
CA VAL A 27 -1.00 -22.79 12.71
C VAL A 27 -0.32 -22.76 11.35
N HIS A 28 -0.46 -23.86 10.60
CA HIS A 28 0.02 -24.04 9.24
C HIS A 28 -1.14 -23.97 8.26
N PHE A 29 -0.94 -23.24 7.17
CA PHE A 29 -1.96 -23.05 6.13
C PHE A 29 -1.47 -23.55 4.78
N GLY A 30 -2.37 -24.11 3.99
CA GLY A 30 -2.04 -24.73 2.70
C GLY A 30 -1.08 -25.88 2.87
N THR A 31 -1.32 -26.74 3.84
CA THR A 31 -0.45 -27.83 4.24
C THR A 31 -0.95 -29.19 3.75
N GLU A 32 -0.15 -30.21 3.92
CA GLU A 32 -0.48 -31.59 3.61
C GLU A 32 -1.61 -32.14 4.52
N THR A 33 -2.49 -32.95 3.97
CA THR A 33 -3.57 -33.63 4.72
C THR A 33 -3.02 -34.76 5.55
N THR A 34 -1.98 -35.44 5.08
CA THR A 34 -1.26 -36.49 5.78
C THR A 34 0.14 -36.01 6.13
N ILE A 35 0.45 -35.90 7.42
CA ILE A 35 1.76 -35.42 7.89
C ILE A 35 2.88 -36.32 7.33
N GLY A 36 3.90 -35.69 6.74
CA GLY A 36 5.05 -36.39 6.17
C GLY A 36 4.87 -36.76 4.69
N ASP A 37 3.70 -36.53 4.10
CA ASP A 37 3.44 -36.82 2.70
C ASP A 37 3.10 -35.52 1.93
N SER A 38 4.14 -34.86 1.39
CA SER A 38 4.00 -33.62 0.63
C SER A 38 3.14 -33.74 -0.64
N THR A 39 2.88 -34.98 -1.14
CA THR A 39 2.02 -35.21 -2.30
C THR A 39 0.54 -34.99 -1.97
N THR A 40 0.19 -34.97 -0.69
CA THR A 40 -1.16 -34.71 -0.19
C THR A 40 -1.42 -33.26 0.17
N GLN A 41 -0.56 -32.33 -0.27
CA GLN A 41 -0.72 -30.90 0.01
C GLN A 41 -2.03 -30.36 -0.59
N ASP A 42 -2.85 -29.75 0.27
CA ASP A 42 -4.09 -29.05 -0.12
C ASP A 42 -3.94 -27.56 0.22
N PRO A 43 -3.99 -26.67 -0.79
CA PRO A 43 -3.85 -25.24 -0.58
C PRO A 43 -4.89 -24.60 0.34
N MET A 44 -6.01 -25.29 0.62
CA MET A 44 -7.10 -24.82 1.48
C MET A 44 -7.10 -25.48 2.87
N PHE A 45 -6.12 -26.35 3.15
CA PHE A 45 -6.08 -27.12 4.37
C PHE A 45 -5.32 -26.38 5.48
N ILE A 46 -5.86 -26.42 6.68
CA ILE A 46 -5.30 -25.80 7.89
C ILE A 46 -4.97 -26.91 8.89
N ARG A 47 -3.82 -26.80 9.51
CA ARG A 47 -3.39 -27.69 10.59
C ARG A 47 -2.80 -26.84 11.72
N PHE A 48 -3.21 -27.11 12.96
CA PHE A 48 -2.70 -26.41 14.13
C PHE A 48 -2.15 -27.40 15.16
N SER A 49 -1.14 -26.94 15.88
CA SER A 49 -0.45 -27.72 16.91
C SER A 49 -1.34 -27.96 18.12
N ASP A 50 -0.91 -28.81 19.01
CA ASP A 50 -1.40 -28.84 20.38
C ASP A 50 -1.03 -27.53 21.11
N GLN A 51 -1.80 -27.15 22.11
CA GLN A 51 -1.57 -25.92 22.88
C GLN A 51 -0.20 -25.98 23.60
N GLU A 52 0.60 -24.94 23.48
CA GLU A 52 1.96 -24.85 24.04
C GLU A 52 2.93 -25.96 23.58
N ASN A 53 2.56 -26.76 22.59
CA ASN A 53 3.36 -27.87 22.10
C ASN A 53 3.49 -27.82 20.58
N PHE A 54 4.53 -27.19 20.08
CA PHE A 54 4.80 -27.02 18.66
C PHE A 54 5.29 -28.30 17.94
N SER A 55 5.44 -29.42 18.64
CA SER A 55 5.88 -30.69 18.05
C SER A 55 4.74 -31.71 17.86
N VAL A 56 3.53 -31.40 18.30
CA VAL A 56 2.36 -32.30 18.20
C VAL A 56 1.30 -31.68 17.31
N TYR A 57 1.05 -32.28 16.15
CA TYR A 57 0.06 -31.84 15.16
C TYR A 57 -0.96 -32.91 14.79
N GLN A 58 -0.79 -34.10 15.30
CA GLN A 58 -1.77 -35.20 15.07
C GLN A 58 -2.94 -35.08 16.07
N PRO A 59 -4.17 -34.89 15.59
CA PRO A 59 -5.33 -34.83 16.47
C PRO A 59 -5.54 -36.12 17.23
N THR A 60 -5.83 -36.02 18.52
CA THR A 60 -6.21 -37.13 19.39
C THR A 60 -7.37 -36.71 20.31
N SER A 61 -7.97 -37.64 21.02
CA SER A 61 -9.06 -37.35 21.97
C SER A 61 -8.62 -36.57 23.21
N ILE A 62 -7.32 -36.41 23.44
CA ILE A 62 -6.75 -35.84 24.67
C ILE A 62 -5.90 -34.55 24.41
N ASN A 63 -5.69 -34.17 23.15
CA ASN A 63 -4.92 -32.98 22.80
C ASN A 63 -5.82 -31.94 22.07
N THR A 64 -5.31 -30.75 21.89
CA THR A 64 -5.99 -29.64 21.21
C THR A 64 -5.53 -29.47 19.75
N ALA A 65 -4.63 -30.32 19.27
CA ALA A 65 -4.24 -30.35 17.86
C ALA A 65 -5.43 -30.63 16.95
N GLY A 66 -5.44 -30.03 15.78
CA GLY A 66 -6.57 -30.24 14.87
C GLY A 66 -6.32 -29.83 13.45
N THR A 67 -7.32 -30.04 12.64
CA THR A 67 -7.31 -29.74 11.21
C THR A 67 -8.63 -29.13 10.78
N PHE A 68 -8.59 -28.32 9.74
CA PHE A 68 -9.77 -27.78 9.10
C PHE A 68 -9.49 -27.54 7.61
N ARG A 69 -10.51 -27.63 6.77
CA ARG A 69 -10.42 -27.30 5.35
C ARG A 69 -11.42 -26.18 5.04
N LEU A 70 -10.93 -25.08 4.44
CA LEU A 70 -11.79 -24.01 3.96
C LEU A 70 -12.50 -24.45 2.68
N ASP A 71 -13.68 -23.87 2.43
CA ASP A 71 -14.58 -24.26 1.35
C ASP A 71 -14.66 -23.24 0.21
N THR A 72 -14.32 -21.95 0.45
CA THR A 72 -14.42 -20.89 -0.54
C THR A 72 -13.04 -20.35 -0.94
N GLY A 73 -12.68 -20.56 -2.20
CA GLY A 73 -11.40 -20.19 -2.79
C GLY A 73 -10.64 -21.40 -3.33
N ASN A 74 -9.47 -21.13 -3.90
CA ASN A 74 -8.57 -22.14 -4.45
C ASN A 74 -7.31 -22.31 -3.60
N LYS A 75 -6.91 -21.26 -2.89
CA LYS A 75 -5.73 -21.27 -2.02
C LYS A 75 -5.87 -20.27 -0.89
N ILE A 76 -5.30 -20.60 0.25
CA ILE A 76 -5.07 -19.62 1.32
C ILE A 76 -3.89 -18.76 0.90
N VAL A 77 -4.08 -17.44 0.89
CA VAL A 77 -3.09 -16.46 0.44
C VAL A 77 -2.36 -15.84 1.61
N ALA A 78 -3.10 -15.40 2.63
CA ALA A 78 -2.52 -14.72 3.78
C ALA A 78 -3.24 -15.10 5.07
N ALA A 79 -2.56 -14.99 6.20
CA ALA A 79 -3.15 -15.09 7.52
C ALA A 79 -2.49 -14.07 8.45
N VAL A 80 -3.31 -13.43 9.27
CA VAL A 80 -2.88 -12.37 10.19
C VAL A 80 -3.40 -12.68 11.59
N SER A 81 -2.51 -12.71 12.57
CA SER A 81 -2.89 -12.83 13.98
C SER A 81 -3.34 -11.48 14.49
N GLY A 82 -4.60 -11.38 14.91
CA GLY A 82 -5.18 -10.22 15.56
C GLY A 82 -5.32 -10.45 17.07
N LYS A 83 -5.87 -9.45 17.77
CA LYS A 83 -5.98 -9.49 19.22
C LYS A 83 -6.89 -10.62 19.72
N ASP A 84 -8.02 -10.87 19.06
CA ASP A 84 -9.05 -11.80 19.50
C ASP A 84 -9.40 -12.89 18.44
N TYR A 85 -8.71 -12.86 17.31
CA TYR A 85 -8.94 -13.74 16.17
C TYR A 85 -7.69 -13.86 15.31
N ASN A 86 -7.62 -14.90 14.52
CA ASN A 86 -6.74 -14.96 13.36
C ASN A 86 -7.61 -14.76 12.11
N LEU A 87 -7.26 -13.76 11.29
CA LEU A 87 -7.92 -13.53 10.00
C LEU A 87 -7.20 -14.33 8.93
N ILE A 88 -7.94 -15.15 8.20
CA ILE A 88 -7.43 -15.98 7.12
C ILE A 88 -8.03 -15.47 5.82
N LEU A 89 -7.20 -15.18 4.85
CA LEU A 89 -7.59 -14.67 3.55
C LEU A 89 -7.25 -15.70 2.47
N THR A 90 -8.26 -16.09 1.71
CA THR A 90 -8.08 -16.88 0.49
C THR A 90 -7.95 -15.93 -0.72
N ASP A 91 -7.83 -16.49 -1.90
CA ASP A 91 -7.92 -15.74 -3.15
C ASP A 91 -9.34 -15.20 -3.46
N GLN A 92 -10.37 -15.58 -2.68
CA GLN A 92 -11.76 -15.17 -2.91
C GLN A 92 -12.50 -14.67 -1.67
N ALA A 93 -12.14 -15.14 -0.48
CA ALA A 93 -12.92 -14.95 0.74
C ALA A 93 -12.05 -14.65 1.96
N ALA A 94 -12.70 -14.13 3.01
CA ALA A 94 -12.11 -13.91 4.32
C ALA A 94 -12.79 -14.79 5.38
N TYR A 95 -11.98 -15.34 6.27
CA TYR A 95 -12.42 -16.19 7.39
C TYR A 95 -11.83 -15.70 8.70
N THR A 96 -12.58 -15.83 9.77
CA THR A 96 -12.05 -15.68 11.14
C THR A 96 -11.87 -17.03 11.79
N MET A 97 -10.74 -17.21 12.46
CA MET A 97 -10.42 -18.36 13.30
C MET A 97 -10.29 -17.88 14.73
N GLN A 98 -11.20 -18.32 15.59
CA GLN A 98 -11.26 -17.93 17.01
C GLN A 98 -11.11 -19.14 17.89
N PHE A 99 -10.33 -19.03 18.96
CA PHE A 99 -10.21 -20.05 19.98
C PHE A 99 -11.50 -20.13 20.81
N VAL A 100 -12.08 -21.31 20.88
CA VAL A 100 -13.32 -21.61 21.61
C VAL A 100 -13.12 -22.63 22.73
N GLY A 101 -11.92 -23.24 22.77
CA GLY A 101 -11.58 -24.26 23.73
C GLY A 101 -12.10 -25.64 23.36
N PRO A 102 -11.71 -26.68 24.16
CA PRO A 102 -12.17 -28.08 23.95
C PRO A 102 -13.68 -28.20 23.95
N PRO A 103 -14.26 -29.12 23.15
CA PRO A 103 -13.59 -30.10 22.30
C PRO A 103 -13.22 -29.61 20.90
N PHE A 104 -13.61 -28.40 20.50
CA PHE A 104 -13.45 -27.94 19.12
C PHE A 104 -12.17 -27.13 18.87
N THR A 105 -11.48 -26.67 19.91
CA THR A 105 -10.29 -25.84 19.90
C THR A 105 -10.52 -24.50 19.19
N PHE A 106 -10.78 -24.50 17.87
CA PHE A 106 -11.06 -23.32 17.08
C PHE A 106 -12.42 -23.38 16.39
N SER A 107 -13.08 -22.22 16.31
CA SER A 107 -14.22 -21.96 15.44
C SER A 107 -13.74 -21.18 14.22
N ILE A 108 -13.99 -21.69 13.03
CA ILE A 108 -13.61 -21.04 11.77
C ILE A 108 -14.89 -20.68 11.03
N ARG A 109 -15.04 -19.40 10.68
CA ARG A 109 -16.24 -18.89 9.99
C ARG A 109 -15.85 -17.95 8.86
N GLN A 110 -16.54 -18.07 7.73
CA GLN A 110 -16.45 -17.09 6.66
C GLN A 110 -17.10 -15.78 7.11
N VAL A 111 -16.39 -14.66 6.91
CA VAL A 111 -16.82 -13.30 7.28
C VAL A 111 -16.94 -12.37 6.08
N GLY A 112 -16.45 -12.79 4.93
CA GLY A 112 -16.55 -12.03 3.69
C GLY A 112 -16.42 -12.91 2.45
N SER A 113 -17.06 -12.50 1.36
CA SER A 113 -16.96 -13.08 0.03
C SER A 113 -16.54 -12.01 -0.98
N ASN A 114 -15.93 -12.41 -2.09
CA ASN A 114 -15.39 -11.49 -3.12
C ASN A 114 -14.41 -10.45 -2.57
N CYS A 115 -13.69 -10.81 -1.52
CA CYS A 115 -12.74 -9.95 -0.82
C CYS A 115 -11.37 -10.63 -0.64
N GLY A 116 -11.02 -11.54 -1.55
CA GLY A 116 -9.77 -12.27 -1.52
C GLY A 116 -8.54 -11.35 -1.51
N CYS A 117 -7.42 -11.84 -1.00
CA CYS A 117 -6.17 -11.10 -0.92
C CYS A 117 -5.31 -11.33 -2.17
N ILE A 118 -4.65 -10.27 -2.66
CA ILE A 118 -3.85 -10.33 -3.88
C ILE A 118 -2.51 -11.05 -3.68
N GLY A 119 -1.90 -10.94 -2.51
CA GLY A 119 -0.58 -11.52 -2.20
C GLY A 119 -0.35 -11.73 -0.71
N GLN A 120 0.59 -12.59 -0.38
CA GLN A 120 0.84 -13.01 1.01
C GLN A 120 1.20 -11.83 1.93
N HIS A 121 1.96 -10.88 1.43
CA HIS A 121 2.43 -9.71 2.19
C HIS A 121 1.61 -8.45 1.94
N ALA A 122 0.47 -8.56 1.25
CA ALA A 122 -0.42 -7.43 0.97
C ALA A 122 -1.38 -7.10 2.12
N THR A 123 -1.19 -7.70 3.29
CA THR A 123 -1.99 -7.50 4.50
C THR A 123 -1.24 -6.67 5.52
N VAL A 124 -1.96 -5.78 6.22
CA VAL A 124 -1.40 -4.93 7.28
C VAL A 124 -2.32 -4.96 8.49
N TYR A 125 -1.76 -5.24 9.67
CA TYR A 125 -2.46 -5.07 10.94
C TYR A 125 -2.11 -3.73 11.56
N ALA A 126 -3.10 -2.87 11.75
CA ALA A 126 -2.93 -1.56 12.36
C ALA A 126 -4.20 -1.15 13.10
N ASP A 127 -4.06 -0.48 14.22
CA ASP A 127 -5.17 0.06 15.04
C ASP A 127 -6.27 -1.00 15.33
N GLY A 128 -5.87 -2.24 15.61
CA GLY A 128 -6.81 -3.33 15.89
C GLY A 128 -7.57 -3.86 14.67
N LYS A 129 -7.25 -3.40 13.47
CA LYS A 129 -7.90 -3.75 12.21
C LYS A 129 -6.91 -4.39 11.25
N VAL A 130 -7.42 -5.20 10.33
CA VAL A 130 -6.62 -5.75 9.24
C VAL A 130 -7.03 -5.08 7.94
N PHE A 131 -6.04 -4.55 7.23
CA PHE A 131 -6.20 -3.94 5.92
C PHE A 131 -5.53 -4.83 4.86
N TRP A 132 -6.10 -4.91 3.65
CA TRP A 132 -5.46 -5.64 2.56
C TRP A 132 -5.86 -5.14 1.18
N MET A 133 -4.99 -5.43 0.22
CA MET A 133 -5.25 -5.19 -1.20
C MET A 133 -5.96 -6.42 -1.80
N GLY A 134 -7.07 -6.19 -2.49
CA GLY A 134 -7.94 -7.24 -3.03
C GLY A 134 -7.38 -7.92 -4.28
N ALA A 135 -7.61 -9.23 -4.42
CA ALA A 135 -7.20 -10.01 -5.58
C ALA A 135 -7.92 -9.57 -6.89
N GLY A 136 -9.17 -9.17 -6.77
CA GLY A 136 -9.98 -8.65 -7.88
C GLY A 136 -9.93 -7.13 -8.04
N GLY A 137 -9.05 -6.45 -7.32
CA GLY A 137 -9.03 -5.00 -7.19
C GLY A 137 -9.70 -4.51 -5.90
N GLY A 138 -9.53 -3.22 -5.60
CA GLY A 138 -10.06 -2.60 -4.40
C GLY A 138 -9.22 -2.86 -3.14
N PHE A 139 -9.58 -2.16 -2.09
CA PHE A 139 -8.92 -2.24 -0.78
C PHE A 139 -9.98 -2.57 0.26
N PHE A 140 -9.62 -3.42 1.20
CA PHE A 140 -10.55 -3.91 2.20
C PHE A 140 -10.01 -3.68 3.60
N VAL A 141 -10.94 -3.60 4.56
CA VAL A 141 -10.64 -3.57 5.99
C VAL A 141 -11.54 -4.56 6.72
N PHE A 142 -10.98 -5.19 7.75
CA PHE A 142 -11.71 -5.99 8.73
C PHE A 142 -11.59 -5.31 10.11
N ASP A 143 -12.73 -4.90 10.64
CA ASP A 143 -12.89 -4.30 11.97
C ASP A 143 -13.92 -5.08 12.82
N GLY A 144 -14.07 -6.37 12.57
CA GLY A 144 -15.16 -7.23 13.02
C GLY A 144 -16.11 -7.60 11.89
N THR A 145 -16.14 -6.80 10.84
CA THR A 145 -16.83 -7.06 9.56
C THR A 145 -15.93 -6.67 8.40
N VAL A 146 -16.07 -7.38 7.27
CA VAL A 146 -15.34 -7.00 6.04
C VAL A 146 -16.05 -5.84 5.36
N LYS A 147 -15.27 -4.77 5.08
CA LYS A 147 -15.74 -3.58 4.36
C LYS A 147 -14.81 -3.25 3.22
N LEU A 148 -15.37 -2.86 2.09
CA LEU A 148 -14.62 -2.22 1.00
C LEU A 148 -14.28 -0.79 1.43
N LEU A 149 -13.03 -0.39 1.23
CA LEU A 149 -12.59 1.00 1.43
C LEU A 149 -12.86 1.79 0.15
N PRO A 150 -13.71 2.80 0.16
CA PRO A 150 -13.90 3.67 -0.99
C PRO A 150 -12.58 4.34 -1.37
N SER A 151 -12.20 4.26 -2.64
CA SER A 151 -10.93 4.77 -3.11
C SER A 151 -11.09 5.50 -4.45
N LEU A 152 -10.53 6.71 -4.53
CA LEU A 152 -10.45 7.47 -5.79
C LEU A 152 -9.21 7.09 -6.63
N VAL A 153 -8.29 6.28 -6.06
CA VAL A 153 -7.05 5.87 -6.74
C VAL A 153 -7.12 4.44 -7.27
N GLU A 154 -8.27 3.79 -7.17
CA GLU A 154 -8.46 2.39 -7.57
C GLU A 154 -8.13 2.17 -9.04
N ASP A 155 -8.67 3.00 -9.92
CA ASP A 155 -8.38 2.92 -11.37
C ASP A 155 -6.90 3.13 -11.68
N PHE A 156 -6.24 4.03 -10.94
CA PHE A 156 -4.81 4.27 -11.11
C PHE A 156 -3.96 3.06 -10.72
N VAL A 157 -4.37 2.35 -9.67
CA VAL A 157 -3.63 1.20 -9.13
C VAL A 157 -3.92 -0.07 -9.94
N PHE A 158 -5.18 -0.38 -10.23
CA PHE A 158 -5.59 -1.68 -10.76
C PHE A 158 -5.83 -1.69 -12.27
N THR A 159 -6.03 -0.53 -12.90
CA THR A 159 -6.40 -0.47 -14.31
C THR A 159 -5.30 0.12 -15.17
N THR A 160 -5.06 -0.51 -16.31
CA THR A 160 -4.18 0.04 -17.34
C THR A 160 -5.02 0.87 -18.30
N THR A 161 -4.80 2.21 -18.29
CA THR A 161 -5.57 3.14 -19.12
C THR A 161 -4.67 4.26 -19.65
N GLY A 162 -4.60 4.41 -20.98
CA GLY A 162 -3.77 5.43 -21.62
C GLY A 162 -2.28 5.26 -21.29
N SER A 163 -1.68 6.29 -20.71
CA SER A 163 -0.29 6.28 -20.26
C SER A 163 -0.10 5.67 -18.87
N ASN A 164 -1.17 5.45 -18.12
CA ASN A 164 -1.10 4.77 -16.83
C ASN A 164 -1.12 3.26 -17.03
N VAL A 165 -0.13 2.59 -16.48
CA VAL A 165 -0.08 1.13 -16.44
C VAL A 165 -0.28 0.71 -14.99
N GLY A 166 -1.34 -0.06 -14.75
CA GLY A 166 -1.71 -0.55 -13.43
C GLY A 166 -0.79 -1.68 -12.94
N ILE A 167 -1.25 -2.34 -11.91
CA ILE A 167 -0.53 -3.41 -11.23
C ILE A 167 -0.19 -4.58 -12.16
N ASN A 168 1.01 -5.13 -12.00
CA ASN A 168 1.40 -6.37 -12.66
C ASN A 168 0.97 -7.57 -11.82
N TYR A 169 -0.15 -8.18 -12.16
CA TYR A 169 -0.68 -9.36 -11.46
C TYR A 169 0.21 -10.59 -11.52
N SER A 170 1.10 -10.68 -12.54
CA SER A 170 2.05 -11.81 -12.62
C SER A 170 3.14 -11.75 -11.55
N SER A 171 3.33 -10.63 -10.90
CA SER A 171 4.29 -10.40 -9.82
C SER A 171 3.61 -10.03 -8.50
N ASN A 172 2.39 -10.52 -8.27
CA ASN A 172 1.60 -10.18 -7.08
C ASN A 172 2.23 -10.66 -5.76
N GLU A 173 3.06 -11.68 -5.79
CA GLU A 173 3.72 -12.24 -4.60
C GLU A 173 4.73 -11.26 -3.95
N ILE A 174 5.20 -10.24 -4.70
CA ILE A 174 6.13 -9.22 -4.17
C ILE A 174 5.41 -7.99 -3.61
N ILE A 175 4.08 -7.91 -3.71
CA ILE A 175 3.31 -6.82 -3.13
C ILE A 175 3.49 -6.85 -1.61
N TYR A 176 3.84 -5.69 -1.06
CA TYR A 176 4.14 -5.58 0.35
C TYR A 176 3.34 -4.45 0.98
N GLY A 177 2.56 -4.79 2.00
CA GLY A 177 1.82 -3.83 2.82
C GLY A 177 2.59 -3.49 4.10
N SER A 178 2.55 -2.24 4.52
CA SER A 178 3.20 -1.77 5.73
C SER A 178 2.38 -0.72 6.45
N HIS A 179 2.62 -0.59 7.74
CA HIS A 179 2.06 0.45 8.59
C HIS A 179 3.10 1.53 8.84
N ASN A 180 2.72 2.79 8.70
CA ASN A 180 3.48 3.95 9.12
C ASN A 180 2.74 4.60 10.30
N SER A 181 3.15 4.27 11.51
CA SER A 181 2.49 4.72 12.74
C SER A 181 2.65 6.22 12.99
N LEU A 182 3.70 6.86 12.47
CA LEU A 182 3.95 8.29 12.64
C LEU A 182 2.86 9.16 11.99
N PHE A 183 2.27 8.67 10.89
CA PHE A 183 1.28 9.43 10.13
C PHE A 183 -0.09 8.73 10.02
N ASN A 184 -0.28 7.60 10.72
CA ASN A 184 -1.51 6.78 10.65
C ASN A 184 -1.82 6.30 9.24
N GLU A 185 -0.81 5.78 8.56
CA GLU A 185 -0.88 5.39 7.16
C GLU A 185 -0.69 3.89 6.97
N ILE A 186 -1.44 3.34 6.03
CA ILE A 186 -1.21 2.04 5.44
C ILE A 186 -0.61 2.25 4.06
N ILE A 187 0.53 1.64 3.79
CA ILE A 187 1.27 1.78 2.54
C ILE A 187 1.33 0.42 1.86
N TRP A 188 0.90 0.33 0.60
CA TRP A 188 1.12 -0.86 -0.23
C TRP A 188 2.08 -0.52 -1.35
N PHE A 189 3.23 -1.21 -1.34
CA PHE A 189 4.20 -1.17 -2.42
C PHE A 189 3.85 -2.25 -3.44
N TYR A 190 3.79 -1.89 -4.72
CA TYR A 190 3.35 -2.80 -5.76
C TYR A 190 4.13 -2.62 -7.08
N PRO A 191 4.24 -3.69 -7.89
CA PRO A 191 4.84 -3.62 -9.20
C PRO A 191 3.81 -3.09 -10.20
N ALA A 192 4.06 -1.92 -10.78
CA ALA A 192 3.28 -1.41 -11.91
C ALA A 192 4.06 -1.63 -13.20
N GLY A 193 3.38 -1.87 -14.30
CA GLY A 193 4.01 -1.93 -15.60
C GLY A 193 4.60 -0.58 -16.03
N THR A 194 5.32 -0.57 -17.11
CA THR A 194 5.80 0.64 -17.77
C THR A 194 4.97 0.96 -19.01
N PRO A 195 4.84 2.24 -19.42
CA PRO A 195 4.14 2.60 -20.65
C PRO A 195 4.70 1.93 -21.91
N SER A 196 5.93 1.47 -21.88
CA SER A 196 6.60 0.72 -22.97
C SER A 196 6.20 -0.76 -23.04
N GLY A 197 5.28 -1.22 -22.19
CA GLY A 197 4.74 -2.59 -22.22
C GLY A 197 5.57 -3.64 -21.48
N ASN A 198 6.67 -3.28 -20.83
CA ASN A 198 7.41 -4.20 -19.98
C ASN A 198 6.80 -4.19 -18.56
N PRO A 199 6.29 -5.35 -18.08
CA PRO A 199 5.79 -5.43 -16.72
C PRO A 199 6.94 -5.28 -15.72
N ALA A 200 6.75 -4.48 -14.67
CA ALA A 200 7.71 -4.42 -13.59
C ALA A 200 7.72 -5.75 -12.83
N VAL A 201 8.92 -6.25 -12.56
CA VAL A 201 9.15 -7.46 -11.75
C VAL A 201 9.56 -7.12 -10.31
N GLN A 202 9.63 -5.83 -9.98
CA GLN A 202 9.92 -5.29 -8.66
C GLN A 202 8.93 -4.17 -8.32
N ASN A 203 8.70 -3.95 -7.04
CA ASN A 203 7.87 -2.85 -6.59
C ASN A 203 8.48 -1.51 -7.05
N ASN A 204 7.69 -0.69 -7.71
CA ASN A 204 8.10 0.61 -8.25
C ASN A 204 7.10 1.73 -7.97
N ARG A 205 5.96 1.40 -7.38
CA ARG A 205 4.93 2.34 -6.95
C ARG A 205 4.42 1.98 -5.57
N ALA A 206 3.86 2.97 -4.91
CA ALA A 206 3.15 2.80 -3.65
C ALA A 206 1.81 3.53 -3.69
N VAL A 207 0.84 2.99 -2.99
CA VAL A 207 -0.42 3.64 -2.65
C VAL A 207 -0.52 3.74 -1.14
N VAL A 208 -0.93 4.90 -0.66
CA VAL A 208 -1.00 5.24 0.76
C VAL A 208 -2.43 5.56 1.14
N TYR A 209 -2.89 4.98 2.22
CA TYR A 209 -4.17 5.26 2.83
C TYR A 209 -3.99 5.77 4.26
N ASN A 210 -4.37 7.01 4.52
CA ASN A 210 -4.46 7.53 5.88
C ASN A 210 -5.80 7.11 6.49
N TYR A 211 -5.76 6.21 7.47
CA TYR A 211 -6.96 5.59 8.05
C TYR A 211 -7.67 6.47 9.09
N VAL A 212 -7.08 7.59 9.50
CA VAL A 212 -7.68 8.58 10.39
C VAL A 212 -8.39 9.66 9.59
N GLU A 213 -7.71 10.20 8.56
CA GLU A 213 -8.25 11.26 7.71
C GLU A 213 -9.08 10.72 6.54
N ASN A 214 -9.01 9.42 6.29
CA ASN A 214 -9.71 8.73 5.20
C ASN A 214 -9.31 9.30 3.82
N THR A 215 -8.01 9.55 3.63
CA THR A 215 -7.45 10.12 2.41
C THR A 215 -6.51 9.14 1.73
N TRP A 216 -6.41 9.27 0.41
CA TRP A 216 -5.57 8.43 -0.44
C TRP A 216 -4.51 9.25 -1.17
N SER A 217 -3.33 8.69 -1.32
CA SER A 217 -2.28 9.23 -2.17
C SER A 217 -1.50 8.13 -2.87
N THR A 218 -0.78 8.50 -3.92
CA THR A 218 0.05 7.58 -4.70
C THR A 218 1.46 8.10 -4.79
N MET A 219 2.42 7.19 -4.83
CA MET A 219 3.84 7.50 -4.92
C MET A 219 4.50 6.67 -6.02
N THR A 220 5.47 7.26 -6.72
CA THR A 220 6.45 6.50 -7.50
C THR A 220 7.62 6.22 -6.57
N LEU A 221 7.60 5.06 -5.95
CA LEU A 221 8.56 4.70 -4.91
C LEU A 221 8.80 3.18 -4.95
N ALA A 222 10.05 2.80 -5.12
CA ALA A 222 10.47 1.41 -5.11
C ALA A 222 10.87 1.01 -3.68
N ARG A 223 10.16 0.05 -3.11
CA ARG A 223 10.53 -0.56 -1.83
C ARG A 223 10.24 -2.05 -1.85
N SER A 224 11.17 -2.83 -1.37
CA SER A 224 11.05 -4.29 -1.24
C SER A 224 10.62 -4.72 0.15
N SER A 225 10.94 -3.94 1.17
CA SER A 225 10.47 -4.11 2.54
C SER A 225 10.45 -2.77 3.28
N TYR A 226 9.69 -2.73 4.38
CA TYR A 226 9.50 -1.54 5.19
C TYR A 226 9.31 -1.97 6.64
N ALA A 227 9.98 -1.31 7.55
CA ALA A 227 9.83 -1.49 8.99
C ALA A 227 9.38 -0.18 9.60
N ASP A 228 8.27 -0.21 10.34
CA ASP A 228 7.72 0.96 11.04
C ASP A 228 8.66 1.48 12.12
N ALA A 229 8.47 2.73 12.51
CA ALA A 229 9.15 3.33 13.64
C ALA A 229 8.80 2.56 14.94
N SER A 230 9.80 1.97 15.56
CA SER A 230 9.63 1.27 16.85
C SER A 230 10.91 1.33 17.68
N THR A 231 11.93 0.55 17.30
CA THR A 231 13.26 0.59 17.91
C THR A 231 14.06 1.81 17.44
N TYR A 232 13.75 2.28 16.24
CA TYR A 232 14.35 3.48 15.66
C TYR A 232 13.30 4.60 15.64
N ASP A 233 13.76 5.85 15.71
CA ASP A 233 12.89 7.03 15.73
C ASP A 233 12.12 7.24 14.42
N VAL A 234 12.52 6.53 13.38
CA VAL A 234 11.99 6.66 12.02
C VAL A 234 11.84 5.31 11.38
N PRO A 235 10.91 5.17 10.43
CA PRO A 235 10.80 3.96 9.63
C PRO A 235 12.04 3.73 8.76
N TYR A 236 12.35 2.47 8.51
CA TYR A 236 13.40 2.05 7.60
C TYR A 236 12.83 1.20 6.47
N ALA A 237 13.33 1.45 5.27
CA ALA A 237 12.92 0.70 4.10
C ALA A 237 14.12 0.24 3.27
N THR A 238 13.92 -0.81 2.47
CA THR A 238 14.93 -1.31 1.53
C THR A 238 14.41 -1.19 0.11
N GLU A 239 15.33 -0.91 -0.81
CA GLU A 239 15.07 -0.92 -2.23
C GLU A 239 16.01 -1.90 -2.92
N TYR A 240 15.49 -2.71 -3.83
CA TYR A 240 16.28 -3.56 -4.70
C TYR A 240 16.61 -2.80 -5.99
N THR A 241 17.92 -2.66 -6.26
CA THR A 241 18.38 -2.08 -7.52
C THR A 241 19.15 -3.14 -8.33
N SER A 242 18.73 -3.35 -9.57
CA SER A 242 19.40 -4.30 -10.46
C SER A 242 20.76 -3.82 -10.99
N THR A 243 21.09 -2.54 -10.79
CA THR A 243 22.28 -1.89 -11.36
C THR A 243 23.52 -1.96 -10.47
N ALA A 244 23.38 -2.24 -9.18
CA ALA A 244 24.50 -2.46 -8.29
C ALA A 244 24.67 -3.97 -8.08
N THR A 245 25.80 -4.51 -8.49
CA THR A 245 26.15 -5.92 -8.36
C THR A 245 27.22 -6.09 -7.29
N PRO A 246 26.88 -6.15 -5.98
CA PRO A 246 27.86 -6.54 -4.99
C PRO A 246 28.25 -7.99 -5.25
N THR A 247 29.54 -8.19 -5.37
CA THR A 247 30.13 -9.51 -5.56
C THR A 247 30.49 -10.06 -4.19
N ILE A 248 29.80 -11.11 -3.76
CA ILE A 248 30.15 -11.80 -2.50
C ILE A 248 30.84 -13.10 -2.88
N SER A 249 32.10 -13.22 -2.50
CA SER A 249 32.83 -14.48 -2.58
C SER A 249 32.46 -15.36 -1.38
N ASN A 250 31.92 -16.53 -1.62
CA ASN A 250 31.67 -17.50 -0.57
C ASN A 250 32.97 -18.22 -0.17
N LEU A 251 32.92 -18.99 0.91
CA LEU A 251 34.05 -19.76 1.43
C LEU A 251 34.62 -20.80 0.45
N SER A 252 33.92 -21.14 -0.62
CA SER A 252 34.37 -22.02 -1.68
C SER A 252 34.96 -21.29 -2.90
N GLY A 253 35.08 -19.97 -2.84
CA GLY A 253 35.63 -19.14 -3.91
C GLY A 253 34.65 -18.89 -5.08
N ALA A 254 33.41 -19.36 -5.01
CA ALA A 254 32.39 -19.02 -6.00
C ALA A 254 31.93 -17.58 -5.79
N THR A 255 31.90 -16.84 -6.88
CA THR A 255 31.46 -15.45 -6.91
C THR A 255 29.97 -15.42 -7.25
N ASN A 256 29.14 -15.00 -6.32
CA ASN A 256 27.72 -14.77 -6.55
C ASN A 256 27.45 -13.28 -6.73
N THR A 257 26.79 -12.95 -7.79
CA THR A 257 26.34 -11.59 -8.08
C THR A 257 24.92 -11.45 -7.59
N PHE A 258 24.70 -10.59 -6.61
CA PHE A 258 23.36 -10.29 -6.07
C PHE A 258 22.97 -8.88 -6.48
N GLY A 259 21.68 -8.62 -6.66
CA GLY A 259 21.19 -7.26 -6.72
C GLY A 259 21.49 -6.52 -5.41
N ALA A 260 21.85 -5.25 -5.49
CA ALA A 260 22.10 -4.46 -4.31
C ALA A 260 20.80 -4.04 -3.65
N SER A 261 20.74 -4.16 -2.33
CA SER A 261 19.69 -3.55 -1.53
C SER A 261 20.24 -2.28 -0.90
N THR A 262 19.53 -1.18 -1.10
CA THR A 262 19.84 0.11 -0.47
C THR A 262 18.85 0.33 0.67
N TYR A 263 19.38 0.81 1.80
CA TYR A 263 18.56 1.14 2.96
C TYR A 263 18.27 2.64 3.00
N PHE A 264 17.08 2.99 3.37
CA PHE A 264 16.66 4.38 3.51
C PHE A 264 16.05 4.57 4.90
N GLY A 265 16.46 5.64 5.59
CA GLY A 265 15.63 6.22 6.66
C GLY A 265 14.42 6.85 5.99
N HIS A 266 13.25 6.37 6.32
CA HIS A 266 12.00 6.81 5.68
C HIS A 266 11.30 7.82 6.57
N GLU A 267 10.63 8.80 5.96
CA GLU A 267 9.81 9.80 6.65
C GLU A 267 10.56 10.79 7.56
N ILE A 268 11.88 10.94 7.37
CA ILE A 268 12.60 12.03 8.03
C ILE A 268 12.80 13.21 7.06
N GLY A 269 12.20 14.33 7.41
CA GLY A 269 12.47 15.59 6.72
C GLY A 269 11.88 15.63 5.30
N THR A 270 12.55 16.36 4.45
CA THR A 270 12.05 16.83 3.15
C THR A 270 12.66 16.09 1.97
N ASN A 271 13.66 15.24 2.23
CA ASN A 271 14.50 14.64 1.20
C ASN A 271 14.58 13.13 1.35
N ILE A 272 14.80 12.45 0.23
CA ILE A 272 15.23 11.05 0.21
C ILE A 272 16.73 11.06 0.44
N ILE A 273 17.19 10.42 1.50
CA ILE A 273 18.61 10.32 1.86
C ILE A 273 19.10 8.91 1.51
N ALA A 274 20.04 8.82 0.59
CA ALA A 274 20.69 7.55 0.26
C ALA A 274 21.77 7.20 1.30
N LEU A 275 22.16 5.91 1.36
CA LEU A 275 23.20 5.42 2.30
C LEU A 275 24.54 6.15 2.20
N ASN A 276 24.87 6.69 1.04
CA ASN A 276 26.08 7.50 0.82
C ASN A 276 25.93 8.97 1.26
N GLY A 277 24.80 9.33 1.89
CA GLY A 277 24.48 10.70 2.30
C GLY A 277 24.00 11.61 1.17
N ALA A 278 23.84 11.09 -0.06
CA ALA A 278 23.29 11.90 -1.14
C ALA A 278 21.80 12.17 -0.90
N GLU A 279 21.41 13.43 -1.02
CA GLU A 279 20.03 13.87 -0.84
C GLU A 279 19.39 14.15 -2.20
N THR A 280 18.15 13.68 -2.35
CA THR A 280 17.31 13.96 -3.51
C THR A 280 15.96 14.48 -3.05
N ALA A 281 15.36 15.38 -3.86
CA ALA A 281 14.05 15.92 -3.57
C ALA A 281 12.98 14.81 -3.57
N ILE A 282 12.01 14.91 -2.66
CA ILE A 282 10.74 14.19 -2.76
C ILE A 282 9.82 15.04 -3.64
N PRO A 283 9.54 14.67 -4.91
CA PRO A 283 8.70 15.47 -5.79
C PRO A 283 7.22 15.29 -5.41
N ALA A 284 6.77 16.02 -4.38
CA ALA A 284 5.40 15.97 -3.94
C ALA A 284 4.52 16.96 -4.71
N TYR A 285 3.29 16.57 -5.02
CA TYR A 285 2.31 17.46 -5.60
C TYR A 285 0.88 17.15 -5.14
N ILE A 286 0.06 18.18 -5.17
CA ILE A 286 -1.39 18.07 -5.09
C ILE A 286 -2.00 18.76 -6.29
N GLN A 287 -3.00 18.15 -6.91
CA GLN A 287 -3.71 18.71 -8.05
C GLN A 287 -5.21 18.57 -7.83
N SER A 288 -5.95 19.67 -8.03
CA SER A 288 -7.41 19.62 -7.95
C SER A 288 -8.01 18.88 -9.13
N GLY A 289 -9.24 18.40 -8.99
CA GLY A 289 -10.09 18.14 -10.15
C GLY A 289 -10.38 19.43 -10.93
N ASP A 290 -10.99 19.28 -12.11
CA ASP A 290 -11.50 20.42 -12.86
C ASP A 290 -12.68 21.02 -12.09
N PHE A 291 -12.67 22.33 -11.88
CA PHE A 291 -13.74 23.06 -11.23
C PHE A 291 -14.23 24.23 -12.12
N ASP A 292 -15.48 24.57 -11.98
CA ASP A 292 -16.14 25.69 -12.61
C ASP A 292 -16.74 26.65 -11.58
N LEU A 293 -17.46 27.65 -12.04
CA LEU A 293 -18.19 28.55 -11.14
C LEU A 293 -19.48 27.90 -10.67
N PRO A 294 -19.72 27.83 -9.36
CA PRO A 294 -20.99 27.34 -8.80
C PRO A 294 -22.10 28.39 -8.98
N THR A 295 -22.53 28.61 -10.20
CA THR A 295 -23.67 29.45 -10.55
C THR A 295 -24.77 28.61 -11.17
N ASP A 296 -26.01 29.06 -11.14
CA ASP A 296 -27.22 28.35 -11.56
C ASP A 296 -27.25 27.86 -13.04
N GLY A 297 -26.14 27.62 -13.65
CA GLY A 297 -26.01 27.14 -15.01
C GLY A 297 -24.71 26.37 -15.19
N ASP A 298 -24.77 25.07 -15.09
CA ASP A 298 -23.65 24.13 -15.18
C ASP A 298 -22.79 24.37 -16.43
N GLY A 299 -21.61 24.99 -16.23
CA GLY A 299 -20.61 25.17 -17.28
C GLY A 299 -20.94 26.19 -18.36
N GLU A 300 -22.02 27.01 -18.25
CA GLU A 300 -22.35 28.03 -19.23
C GLU A 300 -21.42 29.25 -19.21
N TYR A 301 -20.84 29.55 -18.07
CA TYR A 301 -19.99 30.72 -17.89
C TYR A 301 -18.51 30.42 -18.03
N LEU A 302 -17.79 31.37 -18.59
CA LEU A 302 -16.34 31.40 -18.48
C LEU A 302 -15.97 31.93 -17.09
N LEU A 303 -15.11 31.23 -16.39
CA LEU A 303 -14.51 31.73 -15.16
C LEU A 303 -13.30 32.59 -15.47
N ARG A 304 -13.14 33.65 -14.71
CA ARG A 304 -11.92 34.46 -14.65
C ARG A 304 -11.33 34.38 -13.26
N LEU A 305 -10.14 33.79 -13.16
CA LEU A 305 -9.37 33.76 -11.94
C LEU A 305 -8.36 34.91 -12.00
N SER A 306 -8.58 35.94 -11.20
CA SER A 306 -7.81 37.17 -11.22
C SER A 306 -6.70 37.16 -10.17
N ARG A 307 -6.89 36.39 -9.10
CA ARG A 307 -5.93 36.32 -7.99
C ARG A 307 -5.99 34.98 -7.29
N PHE A 308 -4.84 34.50 -6.89
CA PHE A 308 -4.70 33.38 -5.95
C PHE A 308 -3.95 33.88 -4.70
N LEU A 309 -4.51 33.57 -3.53
CA LEU A 309 -3.91 33.87 -2.23
C LEU A 309 -3.34 32.58 -1.64
N PRO A 310 -2.01 32.42 -1.57
CA PRO A 310 -1.40 31.23 -1.03
C PRO A 310 -1.69 31.09 0.47
N ASP A 311 -2.29 29.97 0.87
CA ASP A 311 -2.52 29.61 2.27
C ASP A 311 -1.63 28.42 2.63
N PHE A 312 -0.36 28.73 2.92
CA PHE A 312 0.62 27.73 3.31
C PHE A 312 1.04 27.91 4.76
N LYS A 313 1.10 26.80 5.49
CA LYS A 313 1.72 26.73 6.81
C LYS A 313 3.07 26.03 6.69
N ASN A 314 4.04 26.53 7.46
CA ASN A 314 5.38 25.94 7.55
C ASN A 314 6.05 25.78 6.16
N LEU A 315 5.84 26.78 5.27
CA LEU A 315 6.50 26.75 3.97
C LEU A 315 8.00 27.01 4.17
N GLN A 316 8.80 26.00 3.85
CA GLN A 316 10.25 26.06 3.78
C GLN A 316 10.66 25.87 2.33
N GLY A 317 11.61 26.67 1.85
CA GLY A 317 11.96 26.68 0.43
C GLY A 317 10.85 27.30 -0.43
N ASN A 318 10.56 26.66 -1.55
CA ASN A 318 9.58 27.14 -2.52
C ASN A 318 8.49 26.09 -2.75
N ALA A 319 7.29 26.57 -3.11
CA ALA A 319 6.26 25.77 -3.76
C ALA A 319 5.99 26.36 -5.14
N VAL A 320 5.64 25.52 -6.09
CA VAL A 320 5.34 25.92 -7.47
C VAL A 320 3.86 25.69 -7.75
N VAL A 321 3.17 26.75 -8.17
CA VAL A 321 1.75 26.67 -8.54
C VAL A 321 1.59 26.79 -10.05
N THR A 322 0.83 25.89 -10.64
CA THR A 322 0.46 25.90 -12.05
C THR A 322 -1.06 25.85 -12.17
N ILE A 323 -1.63 26.72 -13.00
CA ILE A 323 -3.06 26.77 -13.26
C ILE A 323 -3.30 26.25 -14.68
N PHE A 324 -4.13 25.24 -14.80
CA PHE A 324 -4.54 24.66 -16.08
C PHE A 324 -5.97 25.08 -16.37
N LEU A 325 -6.23 25.47 -17.60
CA LEU A 325 -7.54 25.91 -18.05
C LEU A 325 -8.04 25.03 -19.21
N LYS A 326 -9.31 24.69 -19.19
CA LYS A 326 -9.96 23.96 -20.25
C LYS A 326 -11.20 24.70 -20.73
N ASN A 327 -11.52 24.55 -22.01
CA ASN A 327 -12.74 25.09 -22.60
C ASN A 327 -13.89 24.05 -22.59
N PHE A 328 -13.56 22.77 -22.64
CA PHE A 328 -14.54 21.68 -22.63
C PHE A 328 -14.08 20.56 -21.68
N PRO A 329 -15.01 19.86 -21.00
CA PRO A 329 -14.69 18.75 -20.13
C PRO A 329 -13.98 17.58 -20.82
N ILE A 330 -14.27 17.38 -22.12
CA ILE A 330 -13.69 16.29 -22.93
C ILE A 330 -12.26 16.58 -23.40
N ASP A 331 -11.77 17.80 -23.23
CA ASP A 331 -10.40 18.15 -23.61
C ASP A 331 -9.40 17.25 -22.88
N SER A 332 -8.62 16.51 -23.64
CA SER A 332 -7.61 15.57 -23.10
C SER A 332 -6.41 16.26 -22.42
N GLY A 333 -6.35 17.58 -22.49
CA GLY A 333 -5.32 18.41 -21.89
C GLY A 333 -5.81 19.83 -21.62
N ALA A 334 -4.97 20.62 -20.97
CA ALA A 334 -5.28 22.04 -20.77
C ALA A 334 -5.28 22.80 -22.09
N SER A 335 -6.30 23.61 -22.33
CA SER A 335 -6.36 24.55 -23.47
C SER A 335 -5.34 25.66 -23.31
N SER A 336 -5.02 26.04 -22.06
CA SER A 336 -3.95 26.97 -21.73
C SER A 336 -3.40 26.67 -20.31
N GLN A 337 -2.16 27.06 -20.08
CA GLN A 337 -1.47 26.93 -18.80
C GLN A 337 -0.92 28.29 -18.41
N LEU A 338 -1.06 28.63 -17.14
CA LEU A 338 -0.51 29.82 -16.51
C LEU A 338 0.46 29.42 -15.39
N GLY A 339 1.59 30.08 -15.33
CA GLY A 339 2.70 29.71 -14.47
C GLY A 339 3.77 28.90 -15.25
N PRO A 340 4.70 28.22 -14.54
CA PRO A 340 4.74 28.03 -13.08
C PRO A 340 4.98 29.32 -12.29
N PHE A 341 4.25 29.51 -11.20
CA PHE A 341 4.45 30.60 -10.24
C PHE A 341 5.19 30.07 -9.03
N THR A 342 6.34 30.63 -8.74
CA THR A 342 7.11 30.28 -7.53
C THR A 342 6.58 31.03 -6.32
N ILE A 343 6.24 30.30 -5.29
CA ILE A 343 5.76 30.82 -4.01
C ILE A 343 6.78 30.52 -2.93
N ASN A 344 7.07 31.50 -2.10
CA ASN A 344 7.88 31.34 -0.89
C ASN A 344 7.18 32.00 0.30
N SER A 345 7.81 31.98 1.47
CA SER A 345 7.25 32.52 2.71
C SER A 345 6.91 34.01 2.66
N SER A 346 7.46 34.77 1.71
CA SER A 346 7.18 36.21 1.51
C SER A 346 6.08 36.49 0.48
N THR A 347 5.60 35.47 -0.24
CA THR A 347 4.61 35.65 -1.30
C THR A 347 3.22 35.83 -0.69
N GLN A 348 2.65 37.01 -0.81
CA GLN A 348 1.33 37.33 -0.27
C GLN A 348 0.18 36.97 -1.24
N LYS A 349 0.41 37.14 -2.53
CA LYS A 349 -0.58 36.93 -3.59
C LYS A 349 0.08 36.62 -4.91
N ILE A 350 -0.68 35.98 -5.79
CA ILE A 350 -0.36 35.81 -7.21
C ILE A 350 -1.50 36.43 -8.00
N ASP A 351 -1.20 37.49 -8.74
CA ASP A 351 -2.18 38.07 -9.67
C ASP A 351 -2.10 37.34 -11.01
N THR A 352 -3.26 36.91 -11.53
CA THR A 352 -3.38 36.11 -12.75
C THR A 352 -4.39 36.72 -13.72
N ARG A 353 -4.41 36.20 -14.94
CA ARG A 353 -5.45 36.51 -15.95
C ARG A 353 -6.00 35.21 -16.55
N ALA A 354 -6.20 34.21 -15.68
CA ALA A 354 -6.72 32.94 -16.11
C ALA A 354 -8.17 33.05 -16.56
N ARG A 355 -8.50 32.55 -17.74
CA ARG A 355 -9.85 32.56 -18.30
C ARG A 355 -10.13 31.23 -19.01
N GLY A 356 -11.16 30.53 -18.60
CA GLY A 356 -11.57 29.25 -19.18
C GLY A 356 -12.94 28.83 -18.66
N ARG A 357 -13.51 27.74 -19.14
CA ARG A 357 -14.73 27.18 -18.55
C ARG A 357 -14.44 26.38 -17.30
N LEU A 358 -13.33 25.65 -17.33
CA LEU A 358 -12.86 24.82 -16.24
C LEU A 358 -11.45 25.25 -15.86
N ALA A 359 -11.15 25.21 -14.59
CA ALA A 359 -9.80 25.42 -14.05
C ALA A 359 -9.39 24.22 -13.20
N ASN A 360 -8.08 24.01 -13.18
CA ASN A 360 -7.43 23.00 -12.37
C ASN A 360 -6.13 23.58 -11.86
N ILE A 361 -5.79 23.32 -10.61
CA ILE A 361 -4.61 23.89 -9.98
C ILE A 361 -3.72 22.77 -9.47
N LYS A 362 -2.44 22.85 -9.84
CA LYS A 362 -1.40 21.98 -9.35
C LYS A 362 -0.43 22.75 -8.48
N ILE A 363 -0.15 22.24 -7.30
CA ILE A 363 0.87 22.72 -6.37
C ILE A 363 1.90 21.62 -6.22
N GLN A 364 3.19 21.95 -6.37
CA GLN A 364 4.26 20.96 -6.28
C GLN A 364 5.54 21.59 -5.71
N ASN A 365 6.42 20.72 -5.20
CA ASN A 365 7.83 21.05 -4.95
C ASN A 365 8.72 20.19 -5.84
N THR A 366 9.93 20.65 -6.09
CA THR A 366 10.86 20.00 -7.03
C THR A 366 12.31 19.99 -6.57
N ALA A 367 12.62 20.74 -5.50
CA ALA A 367 13.98 20.85 -4.98
C ALA A 367 14.12 20.22 -3.59
N VAL A 368 15.36 19.96 -3.20
CA VAL A 368 15.70 19.51 -1.85
C VAL A 368 15.33 20.58 -0.82
N ASP A 369 15.09 20.19 0.40
CA ASP A 369 14.75 21.05 1.55
C ASP A 369 13.45 21.86 1.39
N GLU A 370 12.58 21.46 0.46
CA GLU A 370 11.27 22.08 0.28
C GLU A 370 10.21 21.30 1.05
N THR A 371 9.49 22.00 1.91
CA THR A 371 8.33 21.46 2.62
C THR A 371 7.19 22.46 2.69
N TRP A 372 5.98 21.99 2.64
CA TRP A 372 4.80 22.83 2.73
C TRP A 372 3.60 22.07 3.28
N ARG A 373 2.73 22.79 3.95
CA ARG A 373 1.39 22.33 4.31
C ARG A 373 0.40 23.30 3.68
N PHE A 374 -0.37 22.80 2.72
CA PHE A 374 -1.39 23.58 2.05
C PHE A 374 -2.67 23.63 2.90
N GLY A 375 -3.19 24.84 3.09
CA GLY A 375 -4.44 25.08 3.80
C GLY A 375 -5.64 25.17 2.86
N THR A 376 -6.39 26.26 2.94
CA THR A 376 -7.58 26.47 2.11
C THR A 376 -7.22 27.16 0.81
N PHE A 377 -7.76 26.68 -0.30
CA PHE A 377 -7.69 27.38 -1.57
C PHE A 377 -8.47 28.68 -1.50
N ARG A 378 -7.78 29.80 -1.69
CA ARG A 378 -8.36 31.15 -1.70
C ARG A 378 -8.06 31.84 -3.03
N ALA A 379 -9.10 32.14 -3.79
CA ALA A 379 -8.95 32.77 -5.09
C ALA A 379 -10.09 33.74 -5.38
N ASP A 380 -9.78 34.81 -6.10
CA ASP A 380 -10.78 35.72 -6.67
C ASP A 380 -11.22 35.14 -8.02
N VAL A 381 -12.38 34.52 -8.03
CA VAL A 381 -12.98 33.91 -9.23
C VAL A 381 -14.28 34.63 -9.57
N ASN A 382 -14.42 35.10 -10.79
CA ASN A 382 -15.57 35.86 -11.25
C ASN A 382 -16.09 35.31 -12.60
N PRO A 383 -17.39 35.42 -12.88
CA PRO A 383 -17.91 35.12 -14.21
C PRO A 383 -17.40 36.13 -15.24
N ASP A 384 -16.98 35.67 -16.40
CA ASP A 384 -16.43 36.50 -17.50
C ASP A 384 -17.09 36.19 -18.83
N GLY A 385 -18.44 36.21 -18.83
CA GLY A 385 -19.28 36.04 -20.01
C GLY A 385 -19.68 34.60 -20.33
N ARG A 386 -20.59 34.48 -21.23
CA ARG A 386 -21.11 33.23 -21.82
C ARG A 386 -20.56 33.08 -23.24
N ARG A 387 -19.85 32.03 -23.55
CA ARG A 387 -19.51 31.63 -24.93
C ARG A 387 -19.29 30.14 -25.03
#